data_755383d99d3bd1adc84b9cffae14b7f5
#
_entry.id   755383d99d3bd1adc84b9cffae14b7f5
#
_cell.length_a   1.000
_cell.length_b   1.000
_cell.length_c   1.000
_cell.angle_alpha   90.00
_cell.angle_beta   90.00
_cell.angle_gamma   90.00
#
_symmetry.space_group_name_H-M   'P 1'
#
loop_
_entity.id
_entity.type
_entity.pdbx_description
1 polymer ?
#
loop_
_entity_poly.entity_id
_entity_poly.type
_entity_poly.pdbx_seq_one_letter_code
_entity_poly.pdbx_strand_id
1 'polypeptide(L)'
;VNTPLRTVINGKYDGAFLFMPAYAPELDAAAMKVINIFPHNIDNNLMTSPAQTMLIDGKTGYVIAMLDGTYVTQLRTGASSGAAFDLLGKKECKKGAMIGTGGQAAAQLEAMLAARKLEEVKIFDLNEERCKAFAEEMQKGLAKYGAKIIPAKDSDDCIEDADLIITVTP
;
A
#
# COMPACT_ATOMS: atom_id res chain seq x y z
N VAL A 1 7.58 5.55 20.24
CA VAL A 1 7.32 6.53 19.16
C VAL A 1 6.16 7.42 19.55
N ASN A 2 6.33 8.74 19.45
CA ASN A 2 5.27 9.73 19.69
C ASN A 2 4.71 10.18 18.33
N THR A 3 3.42 9.90 18.09
CA THR A 3 2.71 10.23 16.84
C THR A 3 1.44 11.00 17.20
N PRO A 4 1.47 12.34 17.20
CA PRO A 4 0.25 13.12 17.42
C PRO A 4 -0.78 12.89 16.30
N LEU A 5 -2.04 13.25 16.57
CA LEU A 5 -3.08 13.20 15.54
C LEU A 5 -2.65 14.05 14.34
N ARG A 6 -2.89 13.53 13.15
CA ARG A 6 -2.62 14.25 11.90
C ARG A 6 -3.47 15.52 11.82
N THR A 7 -2.87 16.59 11.33
CA THR A 7 -3.60 17.80 10.97
C THR A 7 -4.13 17.67 9.56
N VAL A 8 -5.40 17.94 9.34
CA VAL A 8 -6.05 17.93 8.04
C VAL A 8 -6.53 19.33 7.70
N ILE A 9 -6.16 19.83 6.53
CA ILE A 9 -6.60 21.11 6.00
C ILE A 9 -7.29 20.82 4.66
N ASN A 10 -8.60 21.14 4.59
CA ASN A 10 -9.36 20.97 3.35
C ASN A 10 -9.02 22.09 2.37
N GLY A 11 -8.76 21.73 1.13
CA GLY A 11 -8.45 22.63 0.04
C GLY A 11 -9.68 23.01 -0.79
N LYS A 12 -9.50 23.95 -1.71
CA LYS A 12 -10.57 24.51 -2.56
C LYS A 12 -11.08 23.53 -3.62
N TYR A 13 -10.25 22.56 -4.06
CA TYR A 13 -10.53 21.69 -5.21
C TYR A 13 -10.84 20.26 -4.77
N ASP A 14 -11.71 20.08 -3.78
CA ASP A 14 -12.04 18.80 -3.15
C ASP A 14 -10.80 18.02 -2.68
N GLY A 15 -9.69 18.75 -2.50
CA GLY A 15 -8.44 18.23 -2.03
C GLY A 15 -8.27 18.40 -0.53
N ALA A 16 -7.43 17.58 0.07
CA ALA A 16 -7.03 17.69 1.47
C ALA A 16 -5.52 17.59 1.63
N PHE A 17 -4.96 18.43 2.51
CA PHE A 17 -3.57 18.42 2.91
C PHE A 17 -3.45 17.80 4.30
N LEU A 18 -2.66 16.75 4.44
CA LEU A 18 -2.48 16.02 5.69
C LEU A 18 -1.04 16.13 6.17
N PHE A 19 -0.85 16.62 7.38
CA PHE A 19 0.44 16.77 8.04
C PHE A 19 0.57 15.74 9.15
N MET A 20 1.57 14.89 9.06
CA MET A 20 1.73 13.72 9.92
C MET A 20 3.13 13.73 10.58
N PRO A 21 3.28 14.42 11.71
CA PRO A 21 4.55 14.43 12.45
C PRO A 21 4.71 13.13 13.26
N ALA A 22 5.96 12.75 13.50
CA ALA A 22 6.33 11.69 14.41
C ALA A 22 7.70 11.94 15.04
N TYR A 23 7.91 11.45 16.27
CA TYR A 23 9.21 11.44 16.94
C TYR A 23 9.48 10.06 17.55
N ALA A 24 10.66 9.55 17.27
CA ALA A 24 11.12 8.26 17.78
C ALA A 24 12.38 8.49 18.65
N PRO A 25 12.24 8.64 19.98
CA PRO A 25 13.37 8.92 20.87
C PRO A 25 14.44 7.83 20.81
N GLU A 26 14.07 6.57 20.66
CA GLU A 26 15.00 5.44 20.57
C GLU A 26 15.89 5.47 19.33
N LEU A 27 15.49 6.24 18.31
CA LEU A 27 16.22 6.40 17.06
C LEU A 27 16.88 7.78 16.94
N ASP A 28 16.72 8.66 17.94
CA ASP A 28 17.11 10.08 17.88
C ASP A 28 16.61 10.74 16.56
N ALA A 29 15.37 10.44 16.16
CA ALA A 29 14.84 10.85 14.88
C ALA A 29 13.41 11.41 14.98
N ALA A 30 13.18 12.50 14.28
CA ALA A 30 11.83 12.99 14.01
C ALA A 30 11.54 12.94 12.51
N ALA A 31 10.27 12.91 12.14
CA ALA A 31 9.85 12.95 10.76
C ALA A 31 8.57 13.76 10.59
N MET A 32 8.41 14.35 9.42
CA MET A 32 7.17 14.96 8.97
C MET A 32 6.81 14.38 7.60
N LYS A 33 5.67 13.68 7.51
CA LYS A 33 5.08 13.33 6.23
C LYS A 33 3.98 14.32 5.89
N VAL A 34 4.07 14.91 4.72
CA VAL A 34 2.98 15.64 4.08
C VAL A 34 2.41 14.74 3.00
N ILE A 35 1.15 14.34 3.13
CA ILE A 35 0.44 13.56 2.12
C ILE A 35 -0.85 14.29 1.77
N ASN A 36 -1.13 14.41 0.49
CA ASN A 36 -2.29 15.15 0.01
C ASN A 36 -3.27 14.18 -0.65
N ILE A 37 -4.55 14.47 -0.58
CA ILE A 37 -5.60 13.67 -1.22
C ILE A 37 -6.32 14.59 -2.20
N PHE A 38 -6.19 14.29 -3.49
CA PHE A 38 -6.78 15.02 -4.60
C PHE A 38 -7.44 14.02 -5.56
N PRO A 39 -8.71 13.63 -5.33
CA PRO A 39 -9.38 12.58 -6.09
C PRO A 39 -9.39 12.82 -7.59
N HIS A 40 -9.59 14.09 -8.02
CA HIS A 40 -9.66 14.49 -9.43
C HIS A 40 -8.31 14.51 -10.16
N ASN A 41 -7.21 14.25 -9.48
CA ASN A 41 -5.91 14.10 -10.14
C ASN A 41 -5.91 12.96 -11.17
N ILE A 42 -6.74 11.93 -10.96
CA ILE A 42 -6.84 10.80 -11.88
C ILE A 42 -7.30 11.23 -13.28
N ASP A 43 -8.12 12.28 -13.38
CA ASP A 43 -8.63 12.81 -14.64
C ASP A 43 -7.52 13.44 -15.51
N ASN A 44 -6.38 13.75 -14.87
CA ASN A 44 -5.20 14.35 -15.49
C ASN A 44 -3.99 13.40 -15.49
N ASN A 45 -4.18 12.10 -15.26
CA ASN A 45 -3.13 11.10 -15.12
C ASN A 45 -2.09 11.45 -14.02
N LEU A 46 -2.51 12.13 -12.96
CA LEU A 46 -1.70 12.44 -11.79
C LEU A 46 -2.03 11.53 -10.62
N MET A 47 -1.09 11.35 -9.70
CA MET A 47 -1.32 10.59 -8.48
C MET A 47 -2.37 11.27 -7.60
N THR A 48 -3.34 10.51 -7.12
CA THR A 48 -4.39 11.02 -6.22
C THR A 48 -3.90 11.30 -4.81
N SER A 49 -2.78 10.71 -4.41
CA SER A 49 -2.23 10.84 -3.06
C SER A 49 -0.70 11.07 -3.07
N PRO A 50 -0.23 12.19 -3.69
CA PRO A 50 1.20 12.53 -3.67
C PRO A 50 1.66 12.84 -2.24
N ALA A 51 2.87 12.40 -1.89
CA ALA A 51 3.42 12.61 -0.56
C ALA A 51 4.93 12.87 -0.58
N GLN A 52 5.38 13.63 0.43
CA GLN A 52 6.78 13.85 0.74
C GLN A 52 7.03 13.59 2.23
N THR A 53 8.20 13.06 2.56
CA THR A 53 8.61 12.82 3.95
C THR A 53 9.95 13.47 4.22
N MET A 54 9.99 14.31 5.24
CA MET A 54 11.25 14.86 5.80
C MET A 54 11.72 14.00 6.96
N LEU A 55 13.00 13.66 6.98
CA LEU A 55 13.66 13.08 8.14
C LEU A 55 14.48 14.17 8.84
N ILE A 56 14.37 14.25 10.15
CA ILE A 56 14.97 15.29 10.98
C ILE A 56 15.83 14.61 12.04
N ASP A 57 17.07 15.06 12.20
CA ASP A 57 17.94 14.64 13.29
C ASP A 57 17.36 15.08 14.64
N GLY A 58 17.14 14.13 15.52
CA GLY A 58 16.47 14.37 16.80
C GLY A 58 17.32 15.09 17.83
N LYS A 59 18.63 15.22 17.61
CA LYS A 59 19.57 15.92 18.52
C LYS A 59 19.78 17.37 18.13
N THR A 60 19.82 17.63 16.82
CA THR A 60 20.18 18.95 16.29
C THR A 60 19.00 19.69 15.66
N GLY A 61 17.91 18.98 15.30
CA GLY A 61 16.76 19.55 14.61
C GLY A 61 16.99 19.81 13.11
N TYR A 62 18.15 19.47 12.55
CA TYR A 62 18.39 19.63 11.12
C TYR A 62 17.61 18.60 10.29
N VAL A 63 17.05 19.03 9.15
CA VAL A 63 16.53 18.13 8.14
C VAL A 63 17.71 17.44 7.46
N ILE A 64 17.75 16.11 7.56
CA ILE A 64 18.87 15.30 7.05
C ILE A 64 18.51 14.50 5.79
N ALA A 65 17.22 14.36 5.49
CA ALA A 65 16.77 13.74 4.24
C ALA A 65 15.37 14.20 3.83
N MET A 66 15.14 14.20 2.51
CA MET A 66 13.81 14.29 1.88
C MET A 66 13.58 13.03 1.08
N LEU A 67 12.46 12.36 1.32
CA LEU A 67 12.12 11.08 0.74
C LEU A 67 10.85 11.17 -0.09
N ASP A 68 10.72 10.35 -1.13
CA ASP A 68 9.44 10.12 -1.78
C ASP A 68 8.46 9.48 -0.79
N GLY A 69 7.58 10.31 -0.25
CA GLY A 69 6.59 9.88 0.73
C GLY A 69 5.50 9.00 0.12
N THR A 70 5.28 9.06 -1.19
CA THR A 70 4.31 8.20 -1.90
C THR A 70 4.78 6.77 -1.86
N TYR A 71 6.01 6.51 -2.30
CA TYR A 71 6.62 5.18 -2.25
C TYR A 71 6.73 4.64 -0.81
N VAL A 72 7.23 5.45 0.13
CA VAL A 72 7.29 5.06 1.54
C VAL A 72 5.92 4.72 2.10
N THR A 73 4.87 5.46 1.69
CA THR A 73 3.49 5.17 2.14
C THR A 73 2.99 3.83 1.60
N GLN A 74 3.27 3.51 0.34
CA GLN A 74 2.91 2.21 -0.25
C GLN A 74 3.63 1.06 0.47
N LEU A 75 4.94 1.17 0.59
CA LEU A 75 5.80 0.15 1.22
C LEU A 75 5.39 -0.13 2.67
N ARG A 76 5.22 0.91 3.52
CA ARG A 76 4.88 0.73 4.94
C ARG A 76 3.45 0.20 5.13
N THR A 77 2.52 0.55 4.22
CA THR A 77 1.15 0.06 4.29
C THR A 77 1.10 -1.42 3.91
N GLY A 78 1.80 -1.81 2.84
CA GLY A 78 1.98 -3.21 2.50
C GLY A 78 2.63 -4.01 3.64
N ALA A 79 3.72 -3.49 4.22
CA ALA A 79 4.40 -4.14 5.33
C ALA A 79 3.48 -4.36 6.56
N SER A 80 2.57 -3.42 6.85
CA SER A 80 1.59 -3.59 7.93
C SER A 80 0.64 -4.75 7.67
N SER A 81 0.15 -4.89 6.42
CA SER A 81 -0.69 -6.02 6.03
C SER A 81 0.09 -7.34 6.02
N GLY A 82 1.33 -7.32 5.54
CA GLY A 82 2.21 -8.49 5.60
C GLY A 82 2.43 -8.98 7.01
N ALA A 83 2.68 -8.09 7.97
CA ALA A 83 2.78 -8.42 9.39
C ALA A 83 1.47 -9.01 9.94
N ALA A 84 0.31 -8.46 9.55
CA ALA A 84 -0.98 -9.02 9.93
C ALA A 84 -1.18 -10.43 9.37
N PHE A 85 -0.84 -10.67 8.11
CA PHE A 85 -0.89 -12.00 7.51
C PHE A 85 0.05 -12.98 8.21
N ASP A 86 1.25 -12.53 8.60
CA ASP A 86 2.19 -13.41 9.30
C ASP A 86 1.76 -13.74 10.72
N LEU A 87 1.18 -12.80 11.44
CA LEU A 87 0.77 -12.99 12.83
C LEU A 87 -0.58 -13.71 12.95
N LEU A 88 -1.53 -13.42 12.07
CA LEU A 88 -2.93 -13.84 12.21
C LEU A 88 -3.35 -14.90 11.20
N GLY A 89 -2.71 -14.97 10.04
CA GLY A 89 -3.02 -15.95 9.00
C GLY A 89 -2.54 -17.36 9.36
N LYS A 90 -3.26 -18.38 8.89
CA LYS A 90 -2.81 -19.77 8.99
C LYS A 90 -1.40 -19.93 8.40
N LYS A 91 -0.60 -20.82 8.95
CA LYS A 91 0.76 -21.08 8.43
C LYS A 91 0.75 -21.74 7.04
N GLU A 92 -0.25 -22.55 6.77
CA GLU A 92 -0.41 -23.37 5.56
C GLU A 92 -1.31 -22.73 4.49
N CYS A 93 -1.32 -21.39 4.41
CA CYS A 93 -2.06 -20.71 3.36
C CYS A 93 -1.47 -21.02 1.98
N LYS A 94 -2.37 -21.28 1.01
CA LYS A 94 -2.01 -21.60 -0.37
C LYS A 94 -2.60 -20.63 -1.38
N LYS A 95 -3.78 -20.07 -1.08
CA LYS A 95 -4.52 -19.21 -1.98
C LYS A 95 -4.74 -17.83 -1.38
N GLY A 96 -4.46 -16.81 -2.15
CA GLY A 96 -4.74 -15.41 -1.80
C GLY A 96 -5.79 -14.80 -2.71
N ALA A 97 -6.48 -13.78 -2.20
CA ALA A 97 -7.40 -12.96 -2.97
C ALA A 97 -7.11 -11.47 -2.72
N MET A 98 -7.13 -10.68 -3.78
CA MET A 98 -6.99 -9.23 -3.69
C MET A 98 -8.07 -8.52 -4.50
N ILE A 99 -8.82 -7.63 -3.85
CA ILE A 99 -9.85 -6.81 -4.47
C ILE A 99 -9.37 -5.36 -4.57
N GLY A 100 -9.25 -4.86 -5.80
CA GLY A 100 -8.75 -3.54 -6.13
C GLY A 100 -7.30 -3.55 -6.64
N THR A 101 -7.04 -2.74 -7.69
CA THR A 101 -5.74 -2.62 -8.36
C THR A 101 -5.24 -1.17 -8.37
N GLY A 102 -5.59 -0.40 -7.33
CA GLY A 102 -5.17 0.98 -7.16
C GLY A 102 -3.71 1.14 -6.71
N GLY A 103 -3.30 2.37 -6.41
CA GLY A 103 -1.91 2.72 -6.11
C GLY A 103 -1.26 1.99 -4.92
N GLN A 104 -2.03 1.34 -4.05
CA GLN A 104 -1.51 0.53 -2.93
C GLN A 104 -1.36 -0.96 -3.29
N ALA A 105 -1.98 -1.41 -4.38
CA ALA A 105 -2.18 -2.82 -4.66
C ALA A 105 -0.86 -3.60 -4.83
N ALA A 106 0.12 -3.05 -5.54
CA ALA A 106 1.40 -3.74 -5.77
C ALA A 106 2.15 -4.04 -4.46
N ALA A 107 2.25 -3.05 -3.56
CA ALA A 107 2.92 -3.25 -2.27
C ALA A 107 2.15 -4.21 -1.35
N GLN A 108 0.82 -4.19 -1.40
CA GLN A 108 -0.03 -5.10 -0.63
C GLN A 108 0.10 -6.54 -1.12
N LEU A 109 0.12 -6.74 -2.44
CA LEU A 109 0.31 -8.06 -3.04
C LEU A 109 1.70 -8.63 -2.72
N GLU A 110 2.75 -7.82 -2.87
CA GLU A 110 4.11 -8.24 -2.53
C GLU A 110 4.22 -8.63 -1.05
N ALA A 111 3.61 -7.85 -0.15
CA ALA A 111 3.61 -8.14 1.28
C ALA A 111 2.85 -9.44 1.62
N MET A 112 1.74 -9.73 0.95
CA MET A 112 1.01 -10.99 1.08
C MET A 112 1.88 -12.18 0.68
N LEU A 113 2.56 -12.10 -0.47
CA LEU A 113 3.47 -13.14 -0.98
C LEU A 113 4.73 -13.31 -0.12
N ALA A 114 5.23 -12.23 0.47
CA ALA A 114 6.36 -12.29 1.40
C ALA A 114 5.99 -12.94 2.74
N ALA A 115 4.77 -12.72 3.21
CA ALA A 115 4.29 -13.28 4.48
C ALA A 115 3.97 -14.78 4.39
N ARG A 116 3.52 -15.27 3.23
CA ARG A 116 3.09 -16.67 3.03
C ARG A 116 3.52 -17.19 1.66
N LYS A 117 3.92 -18.45 1.63
CA LYS A 117 4.26 -19.16 0.40
C LYS A 117 2.96 -19.60 -0.30
N LEU A 118 2.33 -18.66 -0.98
CA LEU A 118 1.12 -18.92 -1.75
C LEU A 118 1.44 -19.62 -3.07
N GLU A 119 0.51 -20.45 -3.54
CA GLU A 119 0.56 -21.10 -4.84
C GLU A 119 -0.17 -20.27 -5.90
N GLU A 120 -1.26 -19.61 -5.50
CA GLU A 120 -2.09 -18.79 -6.39
C GLU A 120 -2.61 -17.55 -5.67
N VAL A 121 -2.71 -16.44 -6.40
CA VAL A 121 -3.44 -15.24 -5.96
C VAL A 121 -4.38 -14.81 -7.08
N LYS A 122 -5.67 -14.74 -6.77
CA LYS A 122 -6.68 -14.16 -7.64
C LYS A 122 -6.83 -12.67 -7.36
N ILE A 123 -6.99 -11.88 -8.42
CA ILE A 123 -7.13 -10.43 -8.34
C ILE A 123 -8.41 -10.02 -9.03
N PHE A 124 -9.20 -9.16 -8.39
CA PHE A 124 -10.41 -8.58 -8.95
C PHE A 124 -10.39 -7.05 -8.88
N ASP A 125 -10.87 -6.42 -9.94
CA ASP A 125 -11.14 -4.99 -10.03
C ASP A 125 -12.38 -4.77 -10.90
N LEU A 126 -13.16 -3.72 -10.63
CA LEU A 126 -14.31 -3.34 -11.44
C LEU A 126 -13.94 -3.00 -12.90
N ASN A 127 -12.72 -2.53 -13.12
CA ASN A 127 -12.17 -2.32 -14.45
C ASN A 127 -11.37 -3.56 -14.88
N GLU A 128 -11.98 -4.36 -15.75
CA GLU A 128 -11.42 -5.64 -16.22
C GLU A 128 -10.08 -5.48 -16.94
N GLU A 129 -9.92 -4.45 -17.78
CA GLU A 129 -8.68 -4.20 -18.51
C GLU A 129 -7.54 -3.85 -17.55
N ARG A 130 -7.82 -2.98 -16.57
CA ARG A 130 -6.86 -2.62 -15.54
C ARG A 130 -6.49 -3.83 -14.68
N CYS A 131 -7.46 -4.69 -14.35
CA CYS A 131 -7.23 -5.92 -13.59
C CYS A 131 -6.28 -6.86 -14.32
N LYS A 132 -6.51 -7.11 -15.62
CA LYS A 132 -5.67 -7.97 -16.46
C LYS A 132 -4.25 -7.41 -16.58
N ALA A 133 -4.12 -6.13 -16.92
CA ALA A 133 -2.82 -5.48 -17.06
C ALA A 133 -2.02 -5.53 -15.75
N PHE A 134 -2.67 -5.27 -14.62
CA PHE A 134 -2.05 -5.35 -13.30
C PHE A 134 -1.60 -6.78 -12.97
N ALA A 135 -2.44 -7.79 -13.21
CA ALA A 135 -2.08 -9.19 -12.95
C ALA A 135 -0.87 -9.64 -13.79
N GLU A 136 -0.80 -9.25 -15.06
CA GLU A 136 0.34 -9.54 -15.95
C GLU A 136 1.63 -8.85 -15.49
N GLU A 137 1.55 -7.59 -15.07
CA GLU A 137 2.68 -6.84 -14.53
C GLU A 137 3.21 -7.48 -13.25
N MET A 138 2.31 -7.79 -12.31
CA MET A 138 2.67 -8.39 -11.03
C MET A 138 3.19 -9.82 -11.19
N GLN A 139 2.65 -10.62 -12.14
CA GLN A 139 3.18 -11.96 -12.43
C GLN A 139 4.65 -11.90 -12.86
N LYS A 140 5.04 -10.88 -13.62
CA LYS A 140 6.44 -10.67 -14.05
C LYS A 140 7.29 -10.12 -12.89
N GLY A 141 6.81 -9.06 -12.22
CA GLY A 141 7.55 -8.35 -11.19
C GLY A 141 7.77 -9.17 -9.91
N LEU A 142 6.83 -10.05 -9.58
CA LEU A 142 6.84 -10.85 -8.35
C LEU A 142 7.13 -12.33 -8.60
N ALA A 143 7.66 -12.69 -9.77
CA ALA A 143 8.00 -14.06 -10.14
C ALA A 143 8.91 -14.79 -9.11
N LYS A 144 9.73 -14.03 -8.38
CA LYS A 144 10.60 -14.56 -7.31
C LYS A 144 9.85 -15.31 -6.20
N TYR A 145 8.55 -15.03 -6.00
CA TYR A 145 7.73 -15.70 -5.00
C TYR A 145 7.12 -17.03 -5.49
N GLY A 146 7.11 -17.28 -6.78
CA GLY A 146 6.64 -18.54 -7.38
C GLY A 146 5.12 -18.74 -7.42
N ALA A 147 4.34 -17.77 -6.96
CA ALA A 147 2.89 -17.82 -7.00
C ALA A 147 2.36 -17.50 -8.41
N LYS A 148 1.25 -18.13 -8.78
CA LYS A 148 0.48 -17.79 -9.97
C LYS A 148 -0.46 -16.62 -9.65
N ILE A 149 -0.35 -15.53 -10.38
CA ILE A 149 -1.16 -14.32 -10.20
C ILE A 149 -2.11 -14.20 -11.39
N ILE A 150 -3.42 -14.27 -11.14
CA ILE A 150 -4.42 -14.32 -12.22
C ILE A 150 -5.59 -13.37 -11.94
N PRO A 151 -6.18 -12.76 -12.99
CA PRO A 151 -7.41 -12.02 -12.83
C PRO A 151 -8.58 -12.98 -12.55
N ALA A 152 -9.43 -12.62 -11.61
CA ALA A 152 -10.69 -13.29 -11.33
C ALA A 152 -11.80 -12.77 -12.26
N LYS A 153 -12.81 -13.59 -12.46
CA LYS A 153 -13.98 -13.27 -13.28
C LYS A 153 -14.88 -12.21 -12.59
N ASP A 154 -15.08 -12.37 -11.30
CA ASP A 154 -15.88 -11.49 -10.45
C ASP A 154 -15.35 -11.54 -9.00
N SER A 155 -16.00 -10.81 -8.10
CA SER A 155 -15.58 -10.77 -6.69
C SER A 155 -15.75 -12.10 -5.98
N ASP A 156 -16.78 -12.86 -6.33
CA ASP A 156 -17.07 -14.15 -5.69
C ASP A 156 -16.02 -15.18 -6.12
N ASP A 157 -15.71 -15.27 -7.44
CA ASP A 157 -14.61 -16.09 -7.93
C ASP A 157 -13.27 -15.69 -7.31
N CYS A 158 -13.06 -14.39 -7.08
CA CYS A 158 -11.82 -13.90 -6.46
C CYS A 158 -11.58 -14.47 -5.07
N ILE A 159 -12.61 -14.49 -4.23
CA ILE A 159 -12.52 -14.90 -2.82
C ILE A 159 -12.78 -16.39 -2.59
N GLU A 160 -13.29 -17.11 -3.60
CA GLU A 160 -13.57 -18.53 -3.49
C GLU A 160 -12.32 -19.32 -3.11
N ASP A 161 -12.42 -20.10 -2.05
CA ASP A 161 -11.32 -20.90 -1.47
C ASP A 161 -10.09 -20.11 -1.02
N ALA A 162 -10.16 -18.78 -0.88
CA ALA A 162 -9.02 -17.98 -0.46
C ALA A 162 -8.71 -18.16 1.05
N ASP A 163 -7.45 -18.42 1.36
CA ASP A 163 -6.95 -18.47 2.75
C ASP A 163 -6.66 -17.07 3.30
N LEU A 164 -6.25 -16.15 2.43
CA LEU A 164 -5.95 -14.76 2.74
C LEU A 164 -6.69 -13.84 1.79
N ILE A 165 -7.35 -12.83 2.32
CA ILE A 165 -8.09 -11.83 1.54
C ILE A 165 -7.61 -10.44 1.93
N ILE A 166 -7.38 -9.59 0.94
CA ILE A 166 -7.12 -8.16 1.14
C ILE A 166 -7.96 -7.32 0.20
N THR A 167 -8.51 -6.22 0.72
CA THR A 167 -9.22 -5.22 -0.07
C THR A 167 -8.40 -3.93 -0.11
N VAL A 168 -8.20 -3.39 -1.31
CA VAL A 168 -7.42 -2.16 -1.59
C VAL A 168 -8.24 -1.19 -2.43
N THR A 169 -9.52 -1.18 -2.20
CA THR A 169 -10.48 -0.25 -2.80
C THR A 169 -10.52 1.07 -2.02
N PRO A 170 -11.00 2.17 -2.64
CA PRO A 170 -11.23 3.45 -1.97
C PRO A 170 -12.14 3.36 -0.76
#